data_7b7dd9adc582ab31a88b5367dd74ea69
#
_entry.id   7b7dd9adc582ab31a88b5367dd74ea69
#
_cell.length_a   1.000
_cell.length_b   1.000
_cell.length_c   1.000
_cell.angle_alpha   90.00
_cell.angle_beta   90.00
_cell.angle_gamma   90.00
#
_symmetry.space_group_name_H-M   'P 1'
#
loop_
_entity.id
_entity.type
_entity.pdbx_description
1 polymer ?
#
loop_
_entity_poly.entity_id
_entity_poly.type
_entity_poly.pdbx_seq_one_letter_code
_entity_poly.pdbx_strand_id
1 'polypeptide(L)'
;MSMPFSSLGRYGLALIVVLCLGYLQTASAMSIRELRALKRVNPKQGADFALYYLVGTMEATVNADQAATRAGAAPRICLNGRRLEPSMAVSIYSAELRRNAELYEADMPVALVMMNALATVYSC
;
A
#
# COMPACT_ATOMS: atom_id res chain seq x y z
N MET A 1 2.52 53.13 30.81
CA MET A 1 1.93 52.67 29.53
C MET A 1 2.28 51.20 29.39
N SER A 2 1.42 50.31 29.84
CA SER A 2 1.59 48.86 29.69
C SER A 2 0.77 48.38 28.51
N MET A 3 1.45 47.97 27.43
CA MET A 3 0.80 47.36 26.26
C MET A 3 0.46 45.90 26.55
N PRO A 4 -0.75 45.43 26.23
CA PRO A 4 -1.11 44.03 26.42
C PRO A 4 -0.58 43.19 25.25
N PHE A 5 0.51 42.45 25.49
CA PHE A 5 1.19 41.57 24.52
C PHE A 5 0.56 40.17 24.44
N SER A 6 -0.70 39.99 24.85
CA SER A 6 -1.27 38.63 25.07
C SER A 6 -2.26 38.11 24.00
N SER A 7 -2.63 38.91 22.98
CA SER A 7 -3.65 38.47 22.03
C SER A 7 -3.08 37.90 20.68
N LEU A 8 -1.89 38.31 20.27
CA LEU A 8 -1.29 37.86 19.00
C LEU A 8 -0.85 36.38 19.02
N GLY A 9 -0.44 35.86 20.18
CA GLY A 9 0.04 34.47 20.30
C GLY A 9 -1.03 33.39 20.11
N ARG A 10 -2.26 33.70 20.53
CA ARG A 10 -3.37 32.72 20.46
C ARG A 10 -3.92 32.53 19.04
N TYR A 11 -3.92 33.56 18.22
CA TYR A 11 -4.37 33.49 16.83
C TYR A 11 -3.30 32.88 15.90
N GLY A 12 -2.02 33.13 16.20
CA GLY A 12 -0.91 32.51 15.48
C GLY A 12 -0.88 30.99 15.64
N LEU A 13 -1.11 30.48 16.84
CA LEU A 13 -1.16 29.05 17.11
C LEU A 13 -2.36 28.37 16.41
N ALA A 14 -3.53 29.02 16.45
CA ALA A 14 -4.73 28.51 15.78
C ALA A 14 -4.56 28.44 14.26
N LEU A 15 -3.90 29.43 13.65
CA LEU A 15 -3.64 29.45 12.21
C LEU A 15 -2.69 28.33 11.78
N ILE A 16 -1.66 28.05 12.56
CA ILE A 16 -0.70 26.96 12.30
C ILE A 16 -1.39 25.58 12.38
N VAL A 17 -2.26 25.38 13.36
CA VAL A 17 -3.01 24.11 13.52
C VAL A 17 -3.96 23.89 12.34
N VAL A 18 -4.64 24.92 11.86
CA VAL A 18 -5.54 24.82 10.69
C VAL A 18 -4.76 24.55 9.39
N LEU A 19 -3.58 25.16 9.21
CA LEU A 19 -2.70 24.88 8.08
C LEU A 19 -2.16 23.45 8.11
N CYS A 20 -1.78 22.90 9.28
CA CYS A 20 -1.32 21.51 9.38
C CYS A 20 -2.41 20.47 9.10
N LEU A 21 -3.67 20.76 9.45
CA LEU A 21 -4.81 19.87 9.17
C LEU A 21 -5.19 19.84 7.67
N GLY A 22 -4.87 20.88 6.91
CA GLY A 22 -5.11 20.93 5.46
C GLY A 22 -4.18 20.06 4.62
N TYR A 23 -3.07 19.54 5.19
CA TYR A 23 -2.09 18.71 4.49
C TYR A 23 -2.23 17.22 4.74
N LEU A 24 -3.31 16.76 5.35
CA LEU A 24 -3.63 15.32 5.41
C LEU A 24 -4.06 14.84 4.02
N GLN A 25 -3.11 14.83 3.09
CA GLN A 25 -3.29 14.09 1.83
C GLN A 25 -3.26 12.61 2.20
N THR A 26 -4.40 11.96 2.05
CA THR A 26 -4.49 10.50 2.14
C THR A 26 -3.58 9.93 1.05
N ALA A 27 -2.47 9.31 1.44
CA ALA A 27 -1.64 8.55 0.51
C ALA A 27 -2.52 7.44 -0.07
N SER A 28 -2.99 7.64 -1.30
CA SER A 28 -3.77 6.64 -2.00
C SER A 28 -2.83 5.55 -2.50
N ALA A 29 -3.06 4.30 -2.10
CA ALA A 29 -2.35 3.16 -2.66
C ALA A 29 -2.75 3.00 -4.14
N MET A 30 -1.80 2.62 -5.00
CA MET A 30 -2.04 2.39 -6.43
C MET A 30 -3.16 1.37 -6.64
N SER A 31 -4.12 1.72 -7.48
CA SER A 31 -5.23 0.85 -7.87
C SER A 31 -4.84 -0.12 -8.99
N ILE A 32 -5.65 -1.16 -9.16
CA ILE A 32 -5.50 -2.12 -10.28
C ILE A 32 -5.54 -1.38 -11.63
N ARG A 33 -6.42 -0.38 -11.77
CA ARG A 33 -6.55 0.45 -12.97
C ARG A 33 -5.26 1.19 -13.27
N GLU A 34 -4.68 1.85 -12.28
CA GLU A 34 -3.43 2.60 -12.43
C GLU A 34 -2.25 1.70 -12.78
N LEU A 35 -2.13 0.54 -12.13
CA LEU A 35 -1.10 -0.44 -12.46
C LEU A 35 -1.22 -0.94 -13.92
N ARG A 36 -2.45 -1.16 -14.39
CA ARG A 36 -2.71 -1.53 -15.78
C ARG A 36 -2.36 -0.40 -16.75
N ALA A 37 -2.63 0.85 -16.38
CA ALA A 37 -2.33 2.03 -17.20
C ALA A 37 -0.83 2.21 -17.43
N LEU A 38 0.03 1.92 -16.46
CA LEU A 38 1.48 1.99 -16.60
C LEU A 38 1.99 1.17 -17.80
N LYS A 39 1.46 -0.03 -17.98
CA LYS A 39 1.85 -0.93 -19.08
C LYS A 39 1.40 -0.46 -20.46
N ARG A 40 0.39 0.41 -20.54
CA ARG A 40 -0.14 0.92 -21.81
C ARG A 40 0.63 2.12 -22.35
N VAL A 41 1.13 2.99 -21.47
CA VAL A 41 1.81 4.23 -21.84
C VAL A 41 3.18 3.94 -22.47
N ASN A 42 3.95 3.06 -21.87
CA ASN A 42 5.23 2.59 -22.40
C ASN A 42 5.38 1.11 -22.05
N PRO A 43 5.20 0.17 -23.00
CA PRO A 43 5.14 -1.26 -22.68
C PRO A 43 6.36 -1.80 -21.95
N LYS A 44 7.57 -1.38 -22.33
CA LYS A 44 8.81 -1.86 -21.68
C LYS A 44 9.01 -1.20 -20.32
N GLN A 45 9.07 0.11 -20.27
CA GLN A 45 9.32 0.87 -19.04
C GLN A 45 8.17 0.71 -18.03
N GLY A 46 6.92 0.68 -18.52
CA GLY A 46 5.75 0.46 -17.67
C GLY A 46 5.69 -0.95 -17.09
N ALA A 47 6.20 -1.97 -17.81
CA ALA A 47 6.34 -3.32 -17.28
C ALA A 47 7.38 -3.38 -16.14
N ASP A 48 8.51 -2.67 -16.30
CA ASP A 48 9.54 -2.59 -15.26
C ASP A 48 9.00 -1.86 -14.00
N PHE A 49 8.32 -0.74 -14.16
CA PHE A 49 7.69 -0.02 -13.05
C PHE A 49 6.64 -0.88 -12.33
N ALA A 50 5.80 -1.58 -13.08
CA ALA A 50 4.82 -2.50 -12.52
C ALA A 50 5.49 -3.65 -11.74
N LEU A 51 6.59 -4.21 -12.26
CA LEU A 51 7.38 -5.23 -11.58
C LEU A 51 7.91 -4.72 -10.25
N TYR A 52 8.63 -3.58 -10.25
CA TYR A 52 9.19 -3.00 -9.02
C TYR A 52 8.11 -2.64 -8.00
N TYR A 53 6.99 -2.10 -8.46
CA TYR A 53 5.86 -1.81 -7.57
C TYR A 53 5.30 -3.09 -6.93
N LEU A 54 5.11 -4.15 -7.72
CA LEU A 54 4.60 -5.43 -7.21
C LEU A 54 5.58 -6.11 -6.25
N VAL A 55 6.89 -6.04 -6.51
CA VAL A 55 7.92 -6.54 -5.60
C VAL A 55 7.85 -5.81 -4.26
N GLY A 56 7.85 -4.47 -4.29
CA GLY A 56 7.75 -3.67 -3.07
C GLY A 56 6.43 -3.92 -2.31
N THR A 57 5.31 -4.09 -3.03
CA THR A 57 4.02 -4.42 -2.43
C THR A 57 4.05 -5.81 -1.78
N MET A 58 4.65 -6.79 -2.43
CA MET A 58 4.81 -8.16 -1.90
C MET A 58 5.62 -8.16 -0.59
N GLU A 59 6.78 -7.51 -0.59
CA GLU A 59 7.65 -7.39 0.59
C GLU A 59 6.97 -6.63 1.73
N ALA A 60 6.34 -5.49 1.42
CA ALA A 60 5.61 -4.70 2.41
C ALA A 60 4.46 -5.46 3.03
N THR A 61 3.75 -6.26 2.24
CA THR A 61 2.63 -7.10 2.72
C THR A 61 3.10 -8.14 3.71
N VAL A 62 4.18 -8.86 3.42
CA VAL A 62 4.75 -9.85 4.34
C VAL A 62 5.25 -9.18 5.63
N ASN A 63 5.95 -8.06 5.51
CA ASN A 63 6.44 -7.31 6.66
C ASN A 63 5.30 -6.79 7.55
N ALA A 64 4.20 -6.34 6.95
CA ALA A 64 3.02 -5.88 7.67
C ALA A 64 2.33 -7.03 8.43
N ASP A 65 2.17 -8.20 7.79
CA ASP A 65 1.59 -9.39 8.44
C ASP A 65 2.46 -9.86 9.62
N GLN A 66 3.78 -9.89 9.44
CA GLN A 66 4.71 -10.22 10.52
C GLN A 66 4.67 -9.20 11.67
N ALA A 67 4.55 -7.91 11.36
CA ALA A 67 4.42 -6.87 12.39
C ALA A 67 3.11 -7.01 13.18
N ALA A 68 2.00 -7.27 12.49
CA ALA A 68 0.70 -7.52 13.12
C ALA A 68 0.75 -8.78 13.99
N THR A 69 1.41 -9.84 13.53
CA THR A 69 1.59 -11.09 14.30
C THR A 69 2.40 -10.86 15.58
N ARG A 70 3.47 -10.08 15.50
CA ARG A 70 4.24 -9.69 16.70
C ARG A 70 3.41 -8.85 17.68
N ALA A 71 2.41 -8.12 17.20
CA ALA A 71 1.46 -7.36 18.01
C ALA A 71 0.27 -8.21 18.52
N GLY A 72 0.27 -9.52 18.29
CA GLY A 72 -0.74 -10.46 18.80
C GLY A 72 -1.84 -10.84 17.82
N ALA A 73 -1.80 -10.39 16.57
CA ALA A 73 -2.74 -10.85 15.55
C ALA A 73 -2.41 -12.27 15.07
N ALA A 74 -3.42 -13.01 14.63
CA ALA A 74 -3.19 -14.29 13.97
C ALA A 74 -2.47 -14.09 12.63
N PRO A 75 -1.41 -14.87 12.33
CA PRO A 75 -0.70 -14.77 11.06
C PRO A 75 -1.61 -15.18 9.90
N ARG A 76 -1.55 -14.46 8.80
CA ARG A 76 -2.27 -14.78 7.55
C ARG A 76 -1.35 -15.39 6.50
N ILE A 77 -0.06 -15.10 6.58
CA ILE A 77 0.96 -15.52 5.61
C ILE A 77 2.04 -16.33 6.34
N CYS A 78 2.14 -17.62 6.04
CA CYS A 78 3.12 -18.54 6.64
C CYS A 78 4.10 -19.03 5.58
N LEU A 79 5.28 -18.40 5.51
CA LEU A 79 6.31 -18.77 4.55
C LEU A 79 6.97 -20.12 4.87
N ASN A 80 7.00 -20.52 6.16
CA ASN A 80 7.54 -21.81 6.60
C ASN A 80 8.95 -22.08 6.06
N GLY A 81 9.84 -21.10 6.14
CA GLY A 81 11.21 -21.17 5.63
C GLY A 81 11.36 -20.99 4.11
N ARG A 82 10.25 -20.88 3.38
CA ARG A 82 10.29 -20.57 1.93
C ARG A 82 10.71 -19.11 1.71
N ARG A 83 11.42 -18.87 0.63
CA ARG A 83 11.83 -17.52 0.22
C ARG A 83 10.87 -16.97 -0.84
N LEU A 84 10.62 -15.67 -0.80
CA LEU A 84 9.96 -14.96 -1.86
C LEU A 84 11.02 -14.36 -2.79
N GLU A 85 10.98 -14.77 -4.06
CA GLU A 85 11.84 -14.19 -5.09
C GLU A 85 11.12 -13.03 -5.77
N PRO A 86 11.83 -11.93 -6.14
CA PRO A 86 11.23 -10.79 -6.83
C PRO A 86 10.45 -11.18 -8.10
N SER A 87 10.94 -12.18 -8.84
CA SER A 87 10.27 -12.72 -10.03
C SER A 87 8.90 -13.33 -9.77
N MET A 88 8.59 -13.71 -8.54
CA MET A 88 7.31 -14.31 -8.16
C MET A 88 6.18 -13.27 -8.01
N ALA A 89 6.52 -12.00 -7.78
CA ALA A 89 5.53 -10.96 -7.49
C ALA A 89 4.47 -10.81 -8.58
N VAL A 90 4.87 -10.79 -9.85
CA VAL A 90 3.94 -10.67 -10.98
C VAL A 90 3.08 -11.91 -11.11
N SER A 91 3.66 -13.11 -10.98
CA SER A 91 2.94 -14.37 -11.14
C SER A 91 1.92 -14.59 -10.02
N ILE A 92 2.28 -14.30 -8.78
CA ILE A 92 1.39 -14.41 -7.60
C ILE A 92 0.20 -13.46 -7.75
N TYR A 93 0.47 -12.17 -8.04
CA TYR A 93 -0.55 -11.14 -8.25
C TYR A 93 -1.50 -11.50 -9.42
N SER A 94 -0.93 -11.89 -10.56
CA SER A 94 -1.71 -12.19 -11.75
C SER A 94 -2.54 -13.47 -11.61
N ALA A 95 -2.03 -14.47 -10.89
CA ALA A 95 -2.78 -15.69 -10.60
C ALA A 95 -4.01 -15.42 -9.74
N GLU A 96 -3.88 -14.53 -8.74
CA GLU A 96 -5.00 -14.13 -7.89
C GLU A 96 -6.08 -13.41 -8.71
N LEU A 97 -5.71 -12.43 -9.53
CA LEU A 97 -6.65 -11.72 -10.38
C LEU A 97 -7.37 -12.64 -11.40
N ARG A 98 -6.71 -13.67 -11.91
CA ARG A 98 -7.35 -14.63 -12.82
C ARG A 98 -8.29 -15.58 -12.09
N ARG A 99 -7.91 -16.00 -10.89
CA ARG A 99 -8.70 -16.96 -10.11
C ARG A 99 -9.98 -16.36 -9.55
N ASN A 100 -9.91 -15.10 -9.13
CA ASN A 100 -10.96 -14.41 -8.40
C ASN A 100 -11.32 -13.08 -9.08
N ALA A 101 -11.43 -13.08 -10.41
CA ALA A 101 -11.65 -11.86 -11.20
C ALA A 101 -12.90 -11.09 -10.80
N GLU A 102 -13.93 -11.80 -10.38
CA GLU A 102 -15.22 -11.24 -9.94
C GLU A 102 -15.16 -10.54 -8.58
N LEU A 103 -14.11 -10.78 -7.79
CA LEU A 103 -13.94 -10.14 -6.47
C LEU A 103 -13.25 -8.80 -6.53
N TYR A 104 -12.64 -8.45 -7.68
CA TYR A 104 -11.78 -7.28 -7.78
C TYR A 104 -12.29 -6.26 -8.78
N GLU A 105 -12.70 -5.11 -8.26
CA GLU A 105 -13.00 -3.93 -9.06
C GLU A 105 -11.71 -3.17 -9.44
N ALA A 106 -11.76 -2.45 -10.55
CA ALA A 106 -10.58 -1.76 -11.10
C ALA A 106 -9.99 -0.69 -10.16
N ASP A 107 -10.80 -0.13 -9.28
CA ASP A 107 -10.39 0.91 -8.32
C ASP A 107 -9.86 0.34 -7.00
N MET A 108 -9.93 -0.97 -6.80
CA MET A 108 -9.38 -1.60 -5.60
C MET A 108 -7.85 -1.51 -5.55
N PRO A 109 -7.26 -1.40 -4.35
CA PRO A 109 -5.81 -1.32 -4.18
C PRO A 109 -5.10 -2.60 -4.64
N VAL A 110 -3.98 -2.45 -5.33
CA VAL A 110 -3.08 -3.56 -5.68
C VAL A 110 -2.62 -4.33 -4.44
N ALA A 111 -2.40 -3.63 -3.32
CA ALA A 111 -1.99 -4.24 -2.06
C ALA A 111 -3.02 -5.22 -1.50
N LEU A 112 -4.32 -4.98 -1.71
CA LEU A 112 -5.38 -5.91 -1.30
C LEU A 112 -5.29 -7.23 -2.09
N VAL A 113 -5.09 -7.13 -3.41
CA VAL A 113 -4.91 -8.31 -4.26
C VAL A 113 -3.68 -9.11 -3.84
N MET A 114 -2.55 -8.42 -3.59
CA MET A 114 -1.31 -9.06 -3.17
C MET A 114 -1.45 -9.74 -1.80
N MET A 115 -2.15 -9.12 -0.85
CA MET A 115 -2.41 -9.72 0.46
C MET A 115 -3.22 -11.03 0.31
N ASN A 116 -4.28 -11.01 -0.46
CA ASN A 116 -5.12 -12.19 -0.68
C ASN A 116 -4.36 -13.27 -1.45
N ALA A 117 -3.56 -12.88 -2.44
CA ALA A 117 -2.71 -13.78 -3.21
C ALA A 117 -1.71 -14.52 -2.31
N LEU A 118 -0.98 -13.79 -1.47
CA LEU A 118 0.00 -14.35 -0.54
C LEU A 118 -0.66 -15.23 0.52
N ALA A 119 -1.79 -14.80 1.09
CA ALA A 119 -2.54 -15.58 2.07
C ALA A 119 -3.09 -16.89 1.47
N THR A 120 -3.38 -16.92 0.16
CA THR A 120 -3.80 -18.14 -0.55
C THR A 120 -2.62 -19.08 -0.82
N VAL A 121 -1.50 -18.55 -1.33
CA VAL A 121 -0.32 -19.36 -1.71
C VAL A 121 0.46 -19.84 -0.50
N TYR A 122 0.51 -19.02 0.56
CA TYR A 122 1.26 -19.25 1.79
C TYR A 122 0.35 -19.27 3.01
N SER A 123 -0.77 -19.95 2.88
CA SER A 123 -1.75 -20.08 3.97
C SER A 123 -1.11 -20.70 5.23
N CYS A 124 -1.50 -20.20 6.36
CA CYS A 124 -1.20 -20.81 7.64
C CYS A 124 -2.22 -21.93 7.91
#